data_864939331f65846d6ea9c15c097ccbe0
#
_entry.id   864939331f65846d6ea9c15c097ccbe0
#
_cell.length_a   1.000
_cell.length_b   1.000
_cell.length_c   1.000
_cell.angle_alpha   90.00
_cell.angle_beta   90.00
_cell.angle_gamma   90.00
#
_symmetry.space_group_name_H-M   'P 1'
#
loop_
_entity.id
_entity.type
_entity.pdbx_description
1 polymer ?
#
loop_
_entity_poly.entity_id
_entity_poly.type
_entity_poly.pdbx_seq_one_letter_code
_entity_poly.pdbx_strand_id
1 'polypeptide(L)'
;MEPISERTTSYSLIHMKNTTSEYDVIVIGGGATGAGTARDCAMRGLKTILIERLDFTAGATGRNHGLLHSGARYAHTDPESAAECIKENMILRRIARHCVEDTGGLFITLPQDSLDYQDAFVQDCLKAGIQADVLDPEEALRLEPAVNPDLIGAVRVPDGAIDPFRLTTANILSARMNGANIMTYQEVVGFVKDKDRICGVRLRNRRNGEESVVYGKVTVNACGIWGHHVAELAGVRINMYPAKGALLIFGHRVNNMVINRCRKPADADILVPGDTICVVGTTSTRIPYNEIDHMEVTPEEVDLLLREGIKLSPRLATTRILRAYAGVRPLVASDDDPTGRSISRGIVCLDHAKRDGLEGFVTITGGKLMTYRLMAEEATDLVCSKLGVNRPCETAEIPLPGSEPDAKDEQRRQHIIELSTEQKAAEGRHGSWSGHIESKSDADDALVCECEQVSVAEVNYAIDELHVHNLINLRRRTRLGMGTCQGELCACRGAGLLERHDKCTQRSIDDLASFMNERWHGMYPVCWGETLCEVQFTSWLYQGVLGLDHESPEAVPTE
;
A
#
# COMPACT_ATOMS: atom_id res chain seq x y z
N MET A 1 9.37 23.91 -25.91
CA MET A 1 9.69 23.15 -24.68
C MET A 1 11.11 23.54 -24.33
N GLU A 2 11.26 24.47 -23.39
CA GLU A 2 12.57 24.87 -22.87
C GLU A 2 13.08 23.81 -21.90
N PRO A 3 14.39 23.55 -21.86
CA PRO A 3 14.96 22.57 -20.94
C PRO A 3 14.86 23.06 -19.50
N ILE A 4 14.38 22.21 -18.61
CA ILE A 4 14.39 22.43 -17.15
C ILE A 4 15.83 22.24 -16.68
N SER A 5 16.65 23.26 -16.83
CA SER A 5 17.96 23.39 -16.19
C SER A 5 17.86 24.39 -15.06
N GLU A 6 18.41 24.03 -13.90
CA GLU A 6 18.63 24.88 -12.73
C GLU A 6 17.44 25.18 -11.82
N ARG A 7 16.92 24.18 -11.12
CA ARG A 7 16.40 24.38 -9.77
C ARG A 7 16.89 23.27 -8.82
N THR A 8 18.16 23.27 -8.53
CA THR A 8 18.70 22.68 -7.29
C THR A 8 18.22 23.56 -6.12
N THR A 9 16.98 23.34 -5.69
CA THR A 9 16.51 23.91 -4.44
C THR A 9 16.80 22.90 -3.35
N SER A 10 17.92 23.10 -2.65
CA SER A 10 18.17 22.48 -1.35
C SER A 10 16.93 22.70 -0.48
N TYR A 11 16.23 21.62 -0.14
CA TYR A 11 15.15 21.68 0.84
C TYR A 11 15.74 21.87 2.24
N SER A 12 16.19 23.09 2.52
CA SER A 12 16.39 23.55 3.89
C SER A 12 15.05 23.46 4.60
N LEU A 13 15.06 22.87 5.80
CA LEU A 13 14.00 22.94 6.80
C LEU A 13 13.34 24.33 6.74
N ILE A 14 12.18 24.39 6.11
CA ILE A 14 11.36 25.60 6.11
C ILE A 14 10.90 25.78 7.54
N HIS A 15 11.56 26.63 8.29
CA HIS A 15 11.01 27.27 9.47
C HIS A 15 9.75 28.01 9.00
N MET A 16 8.58 27.37 9.17
CA MET A 16 7.29 28.00 8.90
C MET A 16 7.06 29.12 9.92
N LYS A 17 7.59 30.29 9.61
CA LYS A 17 7.03 31.54 10.15
C LYS A 17 5.56 31.57 9.70
N ASN A 18 4.65 31.86 10.64
CA ASN A 18 3.21 32.08 10.48
C ASN A 18 2.82 32.76 9.15
N THR A 19 2.79 32.00 8.05
CA THR A 19 2.18 32.40 6.80
C THR A 19 0.91 31.57 6.66
N THR A 20 -0.23 32.19 6.85
CA THR A 20 -1.57 31.62 6.61
C THR A 20 -1.74 31.32 5.11
N SER A 21 -1.11 30.24 4.63
CA SER A 21 -1.34 29.75 3.29
C SER A 21 -2.68 29.03 3.26
N GLU A 22 -3.69 29.69 2.73
CA GLU A 22 -4.98 29.05 2.51
C GLU A 22 -4.91 28.07 1.33
N TYR A 23 -5.38 26.84 1.53
CA TYR A 23 -5.51 25.81 0.50
C TYR A 23 -6.95 25.77 -0.02
N ASP A 24 -7.12 25.31 -1.26
CA ASP A 24 -8.44 24.97 -1.74
C ASP A 24 -8.91 23.66 -1.12
N VAL A 25 -7.97 22.68 -1.00
CA VAL A 25 -8.28 21.33 -0.49
C VAL A 25 -7.23 20.86 0.51
N ILE A 26 -7.70 20.37 1.65
CA ILE A 26 -6.92 19.61 2.63
C ILE A 26 -7.32 18.13 2.49
N VAL A 27 -6.39 17.25 2.16
CA VAL A 27 -6.61 15.79 2.13
C VAL A 27 -5.96 15.18 3.35
N ILE A 28 -6.73 14.48 4.18
CA ILE A 28 -6.25 13.78 5.38
C ILE A 28 -6.14 12.29 5.07
N GLY A 29 -4.91 11.75 5.20
CA GLY A 29 -4.59 10.35 4.98
C GLY A 29 -3.70 10.09 3.76
N GLY A 30 -2.54 9.46 3.97
CA GLY A 30 -1.53 9.15 2.96
C GLY A 30 -1.61 7.71 2.41
N GLY A 31 -2.77 7.08 2.44
CA GLY A 31 -3.05 5.83 1.74
C GLY A 31 -3.28 6.04 0.24
N ALA A 32 -3.51 4.96 -0.53
CA ALA A 32 -3.73 5.05 -1.97
C ALA A 32 -4.87 6.01 -2.34
N THR A 33 -5.99 5.98 -1.61
CA THR A 33 -7.14 6.86 -1.85
C THR A 33 -6.78 8.33 -1.65
N GLY A 34 -6.13 8.67 -0.53
CA GLY A 34 -5.74 10.05 -0.27
C GLY A 34 -4.66 10.56 -1.22
N ALA A 35 -3.68 9.73 -1.56
CA ALA A 35 -2.66 10.05 -2.57
C ALA A 35 -3.29 10.29 -3.96
N GLY A 36 -4.25 9.43 -4.35
CA GLY A 36 -5.02 9.61 -5.58
C GLY A 36 -5.87 10.89 -5.58
N THR A 37 -6.54 11.19 -4.45
CA THR A 37 -7.33 12.43 -4.29
C THR A 37 -6.45 13.67 -4.37
N ALA A 38 -5.29 13.66 -3.69
CA ALA A 38 -4.33 14.77 -3.78
C ALA A 38 -3.80 14.98 -5.20
N ARG A 39 -3.52 13.87 -5.92
CA ARG A 39 -3.14 13.90 -7.33
C ARG A 39 -4.21 14.52 -8.20
N ASP A 40 -5.45 14.04 -8.12
CA ASP A 40 -6.54 14.51 -8.97
C ASP A 40 -6.91 15.96 -8.66
N CYS A 41 -7.00 16.35 -7.40
CA CYS A 41 -7.18 17.75 -7.00
C CYS A 41 -6.11 18.67 -7.58
N ALA A 42 -4.83 18.30 -7.47
CA ALA A 42 -3.72 19.09 -7.99
C ALA A 42 -3.74 19.17 -9.53
N MET A 43 -4.01 18.06 -10.23
CA MET A 43 -4.13 18.02 -11.69
C MET A 43 -5.27 18.90 -12.19
N ARG A 44 -6.36 19.01 -11.42
CA ARG A 44 -7.47 19.96 -11.72
C ARG A 44 -7.16 21.39 -11.29
N GLY A 45 -5.94 21.69 -10.84
CA GLY A 45 -5.43 23.04 -10.53
C GLY A 45 -5.86 23.57 -9.17
N LEU A 46 -6.34 22.73 -8.27
CA LEU A 46 -6.66 23.09 -6.90
C LEU A 46 -5.38 23.14 -6.04
N LYS A 47 -5.23 24.21 -5.26
CA LYS A 47 -4.12 24.32 -4.28
C LYS A 47 -4.33 23.31 -3.17
N THR A 48 -3.62 22.21 -3.22
CA THR A 48 -3.86 21.01 -2.42
C THR A 48 -2.74 20.76 -1.41
N ILE A 49 -3.12 20.33 -0.21
CA ILE A 49 -2.20 19.78 0.79
C ILE A 49 -2.68 18.38 1.23
N LEU A 50 -1.76 17.43 1.29
CA LEU A 50 -1.99 16.11 1.90
C LEU A 50 -1.29 16.04 3.24
N ILE A 51 -2.02 15.56 4.25
CA ILE A 51 -1.58 15.43 5.65
C ILE A 51 -1.69 13.97 6.07
N GLU A 52 -0.57 13.40 6.52
CA GLU A 52 -0.50 12.01 7.00
C GLU A 52 0.14 11.95 8.39
N ARG A 53 -0.49 11.23 9.32
CA ARG A 53 -0.03 11.13 10.71
C ARG A 53 1.27 10.33 10.87
N LEU A 54 1.53 9.40 9.96
CA LEU A 54 2.73 8.56 9.94
C LEU A 54 3.43 8.72 8.58
N ASP A 55 3.70 7.62 7.92
CA ASP A 55 4.22 7.58 6.56
C ASP A 55 3.13 7.11 5.59
N PHE A 56 3.35 7.32 4.30
CA PHE A 56 2.48 6.79 3.25
C PHE A 56 2.32 5.29 3.41
N THR A 57 1.13 4.78 3.07
CA THR A 57 0.83 3.34 3.11
C THR A 57 0.87 2.68 4.49
N ALA A 58 0.92 3.43 5.58
CA ALA A 58 0.96 2.85 6.92
C ALA A 58 -0.31 2.04 7.28
N GLY A 59 -1.45 2.37 6.68
CA GLY A 59 -2.73 1.68 6.89
C GLY A 59 -2.96 0.48 5.97
N ALA A 60 -4.23 0.22 5.61
CA ALA A 60 -4.67 -0.90 4.78
C ALA A 60 -3.96 -0.98 3.42
N THR A 61 -3.53 0.15 2.88
CA THR A 61 -2.81 0.22 1.60
C THR A 61 -1.52 -0.60 1.62
N GLY A 62 -0.70 -0.52 2.67
CA GLY A 62 0.54 -1.30 2.79
C GLY A 62 0.37 -2.64 3.53
N ARG A 63 -0.87 -3.02 3.87
CA ARG A 63 -1.18 -4.21 4.66
C ARG A 63 -2.21 -5.12 3.97
N ASN A 64 -2.04 -5.33 2.67
CA ASN A 64 -2.84 -6.22 1.84
C ASN A 64 -1.92 -7.17 1.06
N HIS A 65 -2.49 -8.10 0.30
CA HIS A 65 -1.71 -9.11 -0.44
C HIS A 65 -1.18 -8.64 -1.79
N GLY A 66 -1.39 -7.38 -2.18
CA GLY A 66 -0.92 -6.87 -3.48
C GLY A 66 -1.63 -7.47 -4.70
N LEU A 67 -2.88 -7.90 -4.55
CA LEU A 67 -3.66 -8.41 -5.68
C LEU A 67 -4.30 -7.28 -6.46
N LEU A 68 -4.02 -7.22 -7.75
CA LEU A 68 -4.78 -6.44 -8.73
C LEU A 68 -5.98 -7.28 -9.20
N HIS A 69 -7.10 -7.18 -8.47
CA HIS A 69 -8.31 -7.94 -8.77
C HIS A 69 -8.89 -7.59 -10.14
N SER A 70 -9.28 -8.62 -10.89
CA SER A 70 -10.19 -8.47 -12.04
C SER A 70 -11.64 -8.21 -11.62
N GLY A 71 -11.97 -8.46 -10.35
CA GLY A 71 -13.34 -8.45 -9.85
C GLY A 71 -14.00 -9.83 -9.81
N ALA A 72 -13.41 -10.85 -10.41
CA ALA A 72 -13.98 -12.19 -10.52
C ALA A 72 -14.47 -12.75 -9.19
N ARG A 73 -13.70 -12.58 -8.10
CA ARG A 73 -14.09 -13.03 -6.74
C ARG A 73 -15.41 -12.43 -6.25
N TYR A 74 -15.85 -11.32 -6.79
CA TYR A 74 -17.08 -10.60 -6.41
C TYR A 74 -18.21 -10.79 -7.40
N ALA A 75 -17.97 -11.36 -8.59
CA ALA A 75 -18.92 -11.44 -9.68
C ALA A 75 -20.26 -12.06 -9.29
N HIS A 76 -20.23 -13.08 -8.39
CA HIS A 76 -21.43 -13.75 -7.90
C HIS A 76 -22.15 -12.98 -6.78
N THR A 77 -21.43 -12.26 -5.91
CA THR A 77 -21.98 -11.68 -4.67
C THR A 77 -22.18 -10.17 -4.74
N ASP A 78 -21.44 -9.47 -5.59
CA ASP A 78 -21.43 -7.99 -5.73
C ASP A 78 -21.03 -7.63 -7.17
N PRO A 79 -21.94 -7.83 -8.17
CA PRO A 79 -21.64 -7.63 -9.59
C PRO A 79 -21.23 -6.21 -9.96
N GLU A 80 -21.77 -5.20 -9.27
CA GLU A 80 -21.42 -3.79 -9.49
C GLU A 80 -19.95 -3.55 -9.12
N SER A 81 -19.54 -3.97 -7.92
CA SER A 81 -18.13 -3.93 -7.51
C SER A 81 -17.21 -4.75 -8.41
N ALA A 82 -17.70 -5.85 -9.00
CA ALA A 82 -16.93 -6.64 -9.95
C ALA A 82 -16.66 -5.87 -11.25
N ALA A 83 -17.68 -5.20 -11.79
CA ALA A 83 -17.57 -4.38 -13.00
C ALA A 83 -16.67 -3.15 -12.79
N GLU A 84 -16.73 -2.49 -11.61
CA GLU A 84 -15.79 -1.42 -11.25
C GLU A 84 -14.36 -1.94 -11.19
N CYS A 85 -14.14 -3.10 -10.57
CA CYS A 85 -12.80 -3.69 -10.43
C CYS A 85 -12.16 -3.96 -11.77
N ILE A 86 -12.86 -4.61 -12.74
CA ILE A 86 -12.25 -4.90 -14.04
C ILE A 86 -11.93 -3.63 -14.82
N LYS A 87 -12.79 -2.62 -14.76
CA LYS A 87 -12.55 -1.32 -15.41
C LYS A 87 -11.28 -0.67 -14.85
N GLU A 88 -11.16 -0.56 -13.54
CA GLU A 88 -10.01 0.05 -12.88
C GLU A 88 -8.73 -0.82 -13.03
N ASN A 89 -8.84 -2.15 -13.01
CA ASN A 89 -7.72 -3.07 -13.31
C ASN A 89 -7.10 -2.74 -14.66
N MET A 90 -7.92 -2.62 -15.71
CA MET A 90 -7.45 -2.32 -17.07
C MET A 90 -6.86 -0.91 -17.18
N ILE A 91 -7.38 0.06 -16.44
CA ILE A 91 -6.80 1.40 -16.36
C ILE A 91 -5.41 1.34 -15.70
N LEU A 92 -5.28 0.69 -14.54
CA LEU A 92 -4.01 0.62 -13.80
C LEU A 92 -2.90 -0.10 -14.58
N ARG A 93 -3.22 -1.14 -15.35
CA ARG A 93 -2.26 -1.77 -16.27
C ARG A 93 -1.67 -0.80 -17.29
N ARG A 94 -2.43 0.24 -17.66
CA ARG A 94 -2.00 1.26 -18.61
C ARG A 94 -1.24 2.39 -17.95
N ILE A 95 -1.76 2.92 -16.83
CA ILE A 95 -1.22 4.14 -16.19
C ILE A 95 -0.19 3.88 -15.08
N ALA A 96 -0.07 2.64 -14.60
CA ALA A 96 0.76 2.27 -13.45
C ALA A 96 1.67 1.05 -13.77
N ARG A 97 2.25 0.99 -14.95
CA ARG A 97 2.97 -0.18 -15.51
C ARG A 97 4.05 -0.74 -14.59
N HIS A 98 4.91 0.11 -14.02
CA HIS A 98 5.99 -0.33 -13.13
C HIS A 98 5.50 -0.78 -11.73
N CYS A 99 4.22 -0.49 -11.41
CA CYS A 99 3.60 -0.93 -10.17
C CYS A 99 2.86 -2.26 -10.33
N VAL A 100 2.58 -2.69 -11.57
CA VAL A 100 1.75 -3.85 -11.91
C VAL A 100 2.58 -4.92 -12.58
N GLU A 101 2.43 -6.16 -12.09
CA GLU A 101 2.91 -7.35 -12.79
C GLU A 101 1.70 -8.09 -13.39
N ASP A 102 1.74 -8.29 -14.71
CA ASP A 102 0.67 -8.97 -15.46
C ASP A 102 0.80 -10.49 -15.34
N THR A 103 0.52 -10.99 -14.15
CA THR A 103 0.65 -12.42 -13.82
C THR A 103 -0.50 -13.26 -14.35
N GLY A 104 -1.65 -12.66 -14.65
CA GLY A 104 -2.90 -13.41 -14.76
C GLY A 104 -3.32 -14.03 -13.43
N GLY A 105 -4.45 -14.73 -13.43
CA GLY A 105 -4.93 -15.44 -12.25
C GLY A 105 -5.68 -16.72 -12.62
N LEU A 106 -5.60 -17.72 -11.74
CA LEU A 106 -6.34 -18.96 -11.80
C LEU A 106 -7.29 -19.07 -10.62
N PHE A 107 -8.53 -19.42 -10.88
CA PHE A 107 -9.48 -19.92 -9.89
C PHE A 107 -9.53 -21.43 -10.02
N ILE A 108 -8.98 -22.16 -9.03
CA ILE A 108 -8.88 -23.62 -9.06
C ILE A 108 -10.01 -24.27 -8.29
N THR A 109 -10.60 -25.31 -8.85
CA THR A 109 -11.61 -26.18 -8.23
C THR A 109 -10.92 -27.45 -7.76
N LEU A 110 -10.99 -27.74 -6.45
CA LEU A 110 -10.45 -28.97 -5.85
C LEU A 110 -11.56 -30.02 -5.66
N PRO A 111 -11.24 -31.29 -5.42
CA PRO A 111 -12.25 -32.37 -5.26
C PRO A 111 -13.34 -32.12 -4.22
N GLN A 112 -13.04 -31.30 -3.21
CA GLN A 112 -14.03 -30.90 -2.17
C GLN A 112 -14.87 -29.67 -2.56
N ASP A 113 -14.59 -29.02 -3.69
CA ASP A 113 -15.35 -27.90 -4.22
C ASP A 113 -16.37 -28.38 -5.28
N SER A 114 -17.23 -27.50 -5.80
CA SER A 114 -18.27 -27.85 -6.77
C SER A 114 -17.93 -27.32 -8.16
N LEU A 115 -18.00 -28.16 -9.17
CA LEU A 115 -17.94 -27.75 -10.58
C LEU A 115 -19.17 -26.92 -10.98
N ASP A 116 -20.36 -27.20 -10.39
CA ASP A 116 -21.54 -26.36 -10.62
C ASP A 116 -21.31 -24.91 -10.17
N TYR A 117 -20.52 -24.72 -9.08
CA TYR A 117 -20.12 -23.38 -8.66
C TYR A 117 -19.19 -22.73 -9.69
N GLN A 118 -18.26 -23.49 -10.26
CA GLN A 118 -17.36 -23.01 -11.32
C GLN A 118 -18.14 -22.53 -12.54
N ASP A 119 -19.15 -23.27 -12.98
CA ASP A 119 -19.96 -22.90 -14.14
C ASP A 119 -20.75 -21.61 -13.89
N ALA A 120 -21.38 -21.51 -12.71
CA ALA A 120 -22.07 -20.29 -12.29
C ALA A 120 -21.10 -19.08 -12.19
N PHE A 121 -19.92 -19.30 -11.63
CA PHE A 121 -18.86 -18.30 -11.50
C PHE A 121 -18.42 -17.74 -12.86
N VAL A 122 -18.22 -18.61 -13.87
CA VAL A 122 -17.85 -18.18 -15.23
C VAL A 122 -18.96 -17.30 -15.83
N GLN A 123 -20.22 -17.72 -15.71
CA GLN A 123 -21.35 -16.94 -16.22
C GLN A 123 -21.44 -15.55 -15.56
N ASP A 124 -21.24 -15.48 -14.26
CA ASP A 124 -21.30 -14.21 -13.52
C ASP A 124 -20.11 -13.30 -13.84
N CYS A 125 -18.91 -13.86 -14.06
CA CYS A 125 -17.75 -13.12 -14.56
C CYS A 125 -18.05 -12.48 -15.92
N LEU A 126 -18.57 -13.25 -16.87
CA LEU A 126 -18.89 -12.75 -18.21
C LEU A 126 -19.95 -11.63 -18.17
N LYS A 127 -20.99 -11.77 -17.31
CA LYS A 127 -21.99 -10.70 -17.11
C LYS A 127 -21.39 -9.42 -16.56
N ALA A 128 -20.37 -9.52 -15.68
CA ALA A 128 -19.64 -8.37 -15.13
C ALA A 128 -18.59 -7.79 -16.10
N GLY A 129 -18.46 -8.34 -17.32
CA GLY A 129 -17.46 -7.91 -18.30
C GLY A 129 -16.05 -8.43 -18.04
N ILE A 130 -15.91 -9.48 -17.23
CA ILE A 130 -14.64 -10.11 -16.89
C ILE A 130 -14.43 -11.33 -17.79
N GLN A 131 -13.32 -11.36 -18.53
CA GLN A 131 -12.91 -12.54 -19.29
C GLN A 131 -12.66 -13.71 -18.32
N ALA A 132 -13.26 -14.86 -18.60
CA ALA A 132 -13.14 -16.07 -17.79
C ALA A 132 -13.04 -17.28 -18.70
N ASP A 133 -11.83 -17.84 -18.85
CA ASP A 133 -11.54 -18.96 -19.71
C ASP A 133 -11.46 -20.24 -18.88
N VAL A 134 -12.32 -21.20 -19.16
CA VAL A 134 -12.29 -22.52 -18.51
C VAL A 134 -11.11 -23.32 -19.06
N LEU A 135 -10.32 -23.88 -18.17
CA LEU A 135 -9.15 -24.69 -18.45
C LEU A 135 -9.36 -26.11 -17.90
N ASP A 136 -8.85 -27.10 -18.63
CA ASP A 136 -8.70 -28.43 -18.07
C ASP A 136 -7.54 -28.49 -17.06
N PRO A 137 -7.49 -29.50 -16.17
CA PRO A 137 -6.46 -29.63 -15.15
C PRO A 137 -5.04 -29.68 -15.71
N GLU A 138 -4.80 -30.33 -16.86
CA GLU A 138 -3.48 -30.46 -17.46
C GLU A 138 -2.98 -29.11 -17.99
N GLU A 139 -3.88 -28.34 -18.59
CA GLU A 139 -3.58 -26.99 -19.07
C GLU A 139 -3.28 -26.04 -17.90
N ALA A 140 -4.05 -26.09 -16.85
CA ALA A 140 -3.83 -25.28 -15.63
C ALA A 140 -2.46 -25.59 -15.01
N LEU A 141 -2.08 -26.86 -14.87
CA LEU A 141 -0.77 -27.31 -14.36
C LEU A 141 0.40 -26.89 -15.28
N ARG A 142 0.17 -26.85 -16.60
CA ARG A 142 1.19 -26.39 -17.54
C ARG A 142 1.43 -24.89 -17.43
N LEU A 143 0.36 -24.11 -17.22
CA LEU A 143 0.45 -22.64 -17.05
C LEU A 143 1.06 -22.25 -15.71
N GLU A 144 0.66 -22.94 -14.64
CA GLU A 144 1.14 -22.70 -13.29
C GLU A 144 1.48 -24.03 -12.58
N PRO A 145 2.73 -24.48 -12.69
CA PRO A 145 3.15 -25.76 -12.09
C PRO A 145 3.15 -25.79 -10.55
N ALA A 146 2.87 -24.66 -9.90
CA ALA A 146 2.79 -24.57 -8.44
C ALA A 146 1.38 -24.84 -7.90
N VAL A 147 0.34 -24.87 -8.74
CA VAL A 147 -1.02 -25.19 -8.27
C VAL A 147 -1.09 -26.61 -7.69
N ASN A 148 -2.08 -26.84 -6.85
CA ASN A 148 -2.36 -28.16 -6.32
C ASN A 148 -2.68 -29.15 -7.46
N PRO A 149 -1.92 -30.24 -7.61
CA PRO A 149 -2.11 -31.20 -8.69
C PRO A 149 -3.43 -31.99 -8.62
N ASP A 150 -4.11 -31.98 -7.46
CA ASP A 150 -5.41 -32.63 -7.29
C ASP A 150 -6.58 -31.78 -7.82
N LEU A 151 -6.32 -30.63 -8.49
CA LEU A 151 -7.40 -29.81 -9.05
C LEU A 151 -8.21 -30.61 -10.07
N ILE A 152 -9.53 -30.39 -10.07
CA ILE A 152 -10.49 -31.01 -11.00
C ILE A 152 -11.01 -30.05 -12.08
N GLY A 153 -10.64 -28.77 -11.99
CA GLY A 153 -10.97 -27.72 -12.95
C GLY A 153 -10.31 -26.41 -12.58
N ALA A 154 -10.23 -25.51 -13.54
CA ALA A 154 -9.70 -24.17 -13.34
C ALA A 154 -10.37 -23.15 -14.25
N VAL A 155 -10.36 -21.87 -13.85
CA VAL A 155 -10.78 -20.72 -14.66
C VAL A 155 -9.70 -19.68 -14.65
N ARG A 156 -9.23 -19.27 -15.84
CA ARG A 156 -8.28 -18.18 -16.00
C ARG A 156 -9.01 -16.85 -16.08
N VAL A 157 -8.53 -15.85 -15.33
CA VAL A 157 -9.07 -14.48 -15.29
C VAL A 157 -7.94 -13.46 -15.38
N PRO A 158 -8.22 -12.17 -15.75
CA PRO A 158 -7.22 -11.12 -15.85
C PRO A 158 -6.87 -10.50 -14.47
N ASP A 159 -6.60 -11.31 -13.46
CA ASP A 159 -5.97 -10.85 -12.22
C ASP A 159 -4.51 -10.44 -12.49
N GLY A 160 -3.87 -9.78 -11.53
CA GLY A 160 -2.47 -9.42 -11.58
C GLY A 160 -1.92 -9.19 -10.18
N ALA A 161 -0.62 -8.95 -10.06
CA ALA A 161 -0.03 -8.44 -8.84
C ALA A 161 0.22 -6.94 -8.95
N ILE A 162 0.11 -6.22 -7.83
CA ILE A 162 0.38 -4.78 -7.76
C ILE A 162 1.15 -4.45 -6.48
N ASP A 163 2.22 -3.68 -6.61
CA ASP A 163 2.93 -3.16 -5.45
C ASP A 163 2.26 -1.87 -4.94
N PRO A 164 1.62 -1.90 -3.77
CA PRO A 164 0.88 -0.75 -3.24
C PRO A 164 1.80 0.38 -2.79
N PHE A 165 3.06 0.09 -2.45
CA PHE A 165 4.04 1.09 -2.04
C PHE A 165 4.48 1.91 -3.24
N ARG A 166 4.86 1.25 -4.35
CA ARG A 166 5.19 1.90 -5.63
C ARG A 166 4.03 2.74 -6.14
N LEU A 167 2.82 2.14 -6.15
CA LEU A 167 1.60 2.81 -6.60
C LEU A 167 1.34 4.10 -5.85
N THR A 168 1.40 4.07 -4.52
CA THR A 168 1.12 5.24 -3.69
C THR A 168 2.23 6.29 -3.84
N THR A 169 3.49 5.88 -3.85
CA THR A 169 4.64 6.79 -4.06
C THR A 169 4.54 7.51 -5.41
N ALA A 170 4.20 6.80 -6.48
CA ALA A 170 4.02 7.40 -7.80
C ALA A 170 2.85 8.40 -7.85
N ASN A 171 1.75 8.14 -7.13
CA ASN A 171 0.66 9.12 -6.97
C ASN A 171 1.10 10.37 -6.20
N ILE A 172 1.87 10.22 -5.12
CA ILE A 172 2.44 11.33 -4.35
C ILE A 172 3.40 12.16 -5.20
N LEU A 173 4.27 11.51 -5.97
CA LEU A 173 5.15 12.21 -6.92
C LEU A 173 4.35 13.01 -7.94
N SER A 174 3.33 12.39 -8.56
CA SER A 174 2.45 13.07 -9.50
C SER A 174 1.72 14.26 -8.87
N ALA A 175 1.22 14.11 -7.63
CA ALA A 175 0.58 15.21 -6.90
C ALA A 175 1.56 16.38 -6.67
N ARG A 176 2.80 16.10 -6.25
CA ARG A 176 3.86 17.12 -6.06
C ARG A 176 4.23 17.83 -7.36
N MET A 177 4.39 17.07 -8.46
CA MET A 177 4.68 17.64 -9.79
C MET A 177 3.58 18.60 -10.26
N ASN A 178 2.34 18.39 -9.81
CA ASN A 178 1.19 19.25 -10.08
C ASN A 178 0.96 20.33 -8.99
N GLY A 179 1.91 20.50 -8.07
CA GLY A 179 1.92 21.60 -7.08
C GLY A 179 1.26 21.29 -5.74
N ALA A 180 0.93 20.03 -5.44
CA ALA A 180 0.45 19.66 -4.12
C ALA A 180 1.57 19.70 -3.08
N ASN A 181 1.26 20.19 -1.88
CA ASN A 181 2.11 20.08 -0.71
C ASN A 181 1.82 18.77 0.04
N ILE A 182 2.86 18.14 0.57
CA ILE A 182 2.76 16.87 1.28
C ILE A 182 3.40 17.00 2.65
N MET A 183 2.67 16.59 3.69
CA MET A 183 3.18 16.59 5.07
C MET A 183 2.97 15.20 5.69
N THR A 184 4.05 14.55 6.09
CA THR A 184 4.06 13.31 6.87
C THR A 184 4.35 13.58 8.33
N TYR A 185 4.03 12.65 9.21
CA TYR A 185 4.17 12.76 10.66
C TYR A 185 3.40 13.95 11.26
N GLN A 186 2.28 14.34 10.62
CA GLN A 186 1.38 15.38 11.06
C GLN A 186 0.00 14.78 11.36
N GLU A 187 -0.34 14.71 12.62
CA GLU A 187 -1.61 14.18 13.09
C GLU A 187 -2.66 15.29 13.15
N VAL A 188 -3.83 15.05 12.57
CA VAL A 188 -4.98 15.93 12.75
C VAL A 188 -5.58 15.67 14.14
N VAL A 189 -5.48 16.65 15.03
CA VAL A 189 -5.99 16.58 16.41
C VAL A 189 -7.26 17.38 16.63
N GLY A 190 -7.77 18.03 15.60
CA GLY A 190 -9.03 18.78 15.65
C GLY A 190 -9.25 19.65 14.41
N PHE A 191 -10.36 20.36 14.40
CA PHE A 191 -10.76 21.22 13.29
C PHE A 191 -10.91 22.68 13.73
N VAL A 192 -10.67 23.59 12.75
CA VAL A 192 -11.04 25.00 12.85
C VAL A 192 -12.40 25.16 12.20
N LYS A 193 -13.35 25.72 12.93
CA LYS A 193 -14.74 25.91 12.47
C LYS A 193 -15.12 27.38 12.49
N ASP A 194 -15.90 27.79 11.51
CA ASP A 194 -16.71 29.00 11.52
C ASP A 194 -18.19 28.57 11.44
N LYS A 195 -18.91 28.62 12.57
CA LYS A 195 -20.25 28.06 12.73
C LYS A 195 -20.32 26.60 12.29
N ASP A 196 -21.12 26.30 11.26
CA ASP A 196 -21.35 24.96 10.72
C ASP A 196 -20.41 24.63 9.54
N ARG A 197 -19.28 25.36 9.41
CA ARG A 197 -18.30 25.17 8.34
C ARG A 197 -16.92 24.84 8.89
N ILE A 198 -16.30 23.82 8.33
CA ILE A 198 -14.87 23.52 8.53
C ILE A 198 -14.06 24.46 7.63
N CYS A 199 -13.12 25.20 8.25
CA CYS A 199 -12.22 26.15 7.59
C CYS A 199 -10.75 25.75 7.69
N GLY A 200 -10.43 24.66 8.39
CA GLY A 200 -9.05 24.19 8.56
C GLY A 200 -8.94 23.07 9.57
N VAL A 201 -7.71 22.61 9.75
CA VAL A 201 -7.34 21.52 10.67
C VAL A 201 -6.26 21.97 11.64
N ARG A 202 -6.31 21.46 12.88
CA ARG A 202 -5.25 21.58 13.86
C ARG A 202 -4.39 20.33 13.80
N LEU A 203 -3.08 20.52 13.72
CA LEU A 203 -2.09 19.48 13.55
C LEU A 203 -1.19 19.39 14.78
N ARG A 204 -0.75 18.17 15.09
CA ARG A 204 0.36 17.89 15.99
C ARG A 204 1.43 17.13 15.24
N ASN A 205 2.65 17.64 15.26
CA ASN A 205 3.81 16.93 14.71
C ASN A 205 4.18 15.78 15.65
N ARG A 206 4.11 14.55 15.15
CA ARG A 206 4.38 13.35 15.96
C ARG A 206 5.86 13.15 16.31
N ARG A 207 6.76 13.91 15.73
CA ARG A 207 8.20 13.81 16.00
C ARG A 207 8.67 14.73 17.11
N ASN A 208 8.06 15.91 17.23
CA ASN A 208 8.51 16.94 18.18
C ASN A 208 7.37 17.52 19.03
N GLY A 209 6.14 17.08 18.83
CA GLY A 209 4.96 17.54 19.55
C GLY A 209 4.45 18.94 19.20
N GLU A 210 5.09 19.65 18.25
CA GLU A 210 4.68 21.00 17.86
C GLU A 210 3.27 21.00 17.26
N GLU A 211 2.45 21.98 17.67
CA GLU A 211 1.12 22.19 17.12
C GLU A 211 1.12 23.31 16.07
N SER A 212 0.31 23.12 15.04
CA SER A 212 0.14 24.08 13.94
C SER A 212 -1.30 24.04 13.42
N VAL A 213 -1.62 25.02 12.54
CA VAL A 213 -2.94 25.11 11.91
C VAL A 213 -2.76 25.25 10.41
N VAL A 214 -3.56 24.50 9.63
CA VAL A 214 -3.65 24.61 8.19
C VAL A 214 -5.08 25.00 7.82
N TYR A 215 -5.24 26.06 7.03
CA TYR A 215 -6.52 26.53 6.57
C TYR A 215 -6.82 26.06 5.14
N GLY A 216 -8.08 25.71 4.87
CA GLY A 216 -8.54 25.28 3.55
C GLY A 216 -10.06 25.35 3.42
N LYS A 217 -10.52 25.46 2.16
CA LYS A 217 -11.94 25.63 1.85
C LYS A 217 -12.75 24.34 1.98
N VAL A 218 -12.15 23.20 1.62
CA VAL A 218 -12.75 21.86 1.73
C VAL A 218 -11.72 20.90 2.31
N THR A 219 -12.12 20.09 3.28
CA THR A 219 -11.32 19.02 3.86
C THR A 219 -11.88 17.66 3.44
N VAL A 220 -11.05 16.81 2.87
CA VAL A 220 -11.38 15.44 2.48
C VAL A 220 -10.75 14.46 3.49
N ASN A 221 -11.60 13.75 4.22
CA ASN A 221 -11.21 12.64 5.10
C ASN A 221 -11.05 11.36 4.28
N ALA A 222 -9.82 10.97 3.99
CA ALA A 222 -9.42 9.75 3.27
C ALA A 222 -8.64 8.78 4.19
N CYS A 223 -8.95 8.78 5.49
CA CYS A 223 -8.20 8.08 6.55
C CYS A 223 -8.52 6.59 6.66
N GLY A 224 -9.20 5.99 5.68
CA GLY A 224 -9.55 4.57 5.75
C GLY A 224 -10.31 4.23 7.04
N ILE A 225 -9.87 3.22 7.79
CA ILE A 225 -10.56 2.82 9.04
C ILE A 225 -10.51 3.89 10.13
N TRP A 226 -9.50 4.74 10.16
CA TRP A 226 -9.41 5.88 11.10
C TRP A 226 -10.32 7.06 10.69
N GLY A 227 -10.98 6.97 9.53
CA GLY A 227 -11.95 7.96 9.06
C GLY A 227 -13.10 8.21 10.03
N HIS A 228 -13.49 7.19 10.80
CA HIS A 228 -14.46 7.31 11.90
C HIS A 228 -13.95 8.30 12.98
N HIS A 229 -12.72 8.10 13.46
CA HIS A 229 -12.14 8.97 14.49
C HIS A 229 -11.99 10.42 14.00
N VAL A 230 -11.52 10.62 12.77
CA VAL A 230 -11.42 11.96 12.17
C VAL A 230 -12.79 12.62 12.02
N ALA A 231 -13.84 11.85 11.70
CA ALA A 231 -15.21 12.36 11.65
C ALA A 231 -15.73 12.75 13.04
N GLU A 232 -15.40 12.00 14.09
CA GLU A 232 -15.74 12.35 15.48
C GLU A 232 -15.09 13.66 15.91
N LEU A 233 -13.82 13.90 15.55
CA LEU A 233 -13.15 15.20 15.78
C LEU A 233 -13.86 16.36 15.08
N ALA A 234 -14.52 16.08 13.95
CA ALA A 234 -15.37 17.05 13.25
C ALA A 234 -16.79 17.18 13.84
N GLY A 235 -17.17 16.35 14.80
CA GLY A 235 -18.49 16.32 15.44
C GLY A 235 -19.55 15.56 14.64
N VAL A 236 -19.17 14.71 13.71
CA VAL A 236 -20.08 13.84 12.93
C VAL A 236 -19.70 12.38 13.09
N ARG A 237 -20.64 11.46 12.81
CA ARG A 237 -20.41 10.03 12.97
C ARG A 237 -20.47 9.29 11.63
N ILE A 238 -19.57 8.32 11.47
CA ILE A 238 -19.57 7.37 10.38
C ILE A 238 -19.52 5.97 10.99
N ASN A 239 -20.50 5.13 10.66
CA ASN A 239 -20.49 3.74 11.11
C ASN A 239 -19.55 2.94 10.24
N MET A 240 -18.41 2.57 10.80
CA MET A 240 -17.43 1.74 10.11
C MET A 240 -17.33 0.37 10.79
N TYR A 241 -16.87 -0.61 10.04
CA TYR A 241 -16.73 -1.98 10.48
C TYR A 241 -15.26 -2.41 10.38
N PRO A 242 -14.51 -2.44 11.49
CA PRO A 242 -13.11 -2.85 11.46
C PRO A 242 -13.00 -4.36 11.25
N ALA A 243 -12.67 -4.79 10.02
CA ALA A 243 -12.44 -6.18 9.69
C ALA A 243 -10.94 -6.44 9.50
N LYS A 244 -10.31 -7.05 10.51
CA LYS A 244 -8.90 -7.48 10.46
C LYS A 244 -8.73 -8.61 9.46
N GLY A 245 -7.63 -8.61 8.72
CA GLY A 245 -7.19 -9.70 7.86
C GLY A 245 -5.71 -9.94 8.01
N ALA A 246 -5.34 -11.15 8.47
CA ALA A 246 -3.97 -11.60 8.59
C ALA A 246 -3.45 -12.17 7.28
N LEU A 247 -2.14 -12.07 7.06
CA LEU A 247 -1.43 -12.53 5.87
C LEU A 247 -0.09 -13.15 6.26
N LEU A 248 0.37 -14.12 5.44
CA LEU A 248 1.70 -14.74 5.56
C LEU A 248 2.53 -14.42 4.32
N ILE A 249 3.79 -14.01 4.55
CA ILE A 249 4.79 -13.85 3.49
C ILE A 249 5.73 -15.06 3.51
N PHE A 250 5.90 -15.70 2.37
CA PHE A 250 6.80 -16.83 2.17
C PHE A 250 8.11 -16.41 1.49
N GLY A 251 9.20 -17.07 1.84
CA GLY A 251 10.58 -16.71 1.50
C GLY A 251 10.99 -16.93 0.05
N HIS A 252 10.11 -17.49 -0.75
CA HIS A 252 10.33 -17.70 -2.18
C HIS A 252 9.07 -17.41 -2.97
N ARG A 253 9.25 -16.92 -4.18
CA ARG A 253 8.18 -16.84 -5.17
C ARG A 253 7.90 -18.25 -5.70
N VAL A 254 6.92 -18.95 -5.13
CA VAL A 254 6.58 -20.32 -5.49
C VAL A 254 5.66 -20.41 -6.71
N ASN A 255 4.92 -19.34 -7.01
CA ASN A 255 3.94 -19.24 -8.11
C ASN A 255 4.23 -18.03 -9.00
N ASN A 256 3.83 -18.14 -10.28
CA ASN A 256 3.94 -17.06 -11.26
C ASN A 256 2.61 -16.36 -11.52
N MET A 257 1.50 -17.08 -11.38
CA MET A 257 0.15 -16.56 -11.51
C MET A 257 -0.50 -16.39 -10.14
N VAL A 258 -1.45 -15.48 -10.00
CA VAL A 258 -2.32 -15.46 -8.83
C VAL A 258 -3.14 -16.75 -8.78
N ILE A 259 -3.21 -17.40 -7.62
CA ILE A 259 -4.01 -18.62 -7.44
C ILE A 259 -5.13 -18.33 -6.44
N ASN A 260 -6.37 -18.56 -6.86
CA ASN A 260 -7.58 -18.44 -6.05
C ASN A 260 -8.33 -19.77 -5.96
N ARG A 261 -9.12 -19.96 -4.90
CA ARG A 261 -10.12 -21.06 -4.84
C ARG A 261 -11.40 -20.68 -5.58
N CYS A 262 -11.87 -21.56 -6.44
CA CYS A 262 -13.17 -21.42 -7.11
C CYS A 262 -14.29 -21.98 -6.23
N ARG A 263 -14.64 -21.20 -5.20
CA ARG A 263 -15.72 -21.51 -4.24
C ARG A 263 -16.29 -20.22 -3.66
N LYS A 264 -17.36 -20.35 -2.85
CA LYS A 264 -17.83 -19.20 -2.04
C LYS A 264 -16.65 -18.64 -1.23
N PRO A 265 -16.40 -17.30 -1.29
CA PRO A 265 -15.25 -16.68 -0.64
C PRO A 265 -15.07 -17.06 0.83
N ALA A 266 -13.91 -17.59 1.18
CA ALA A 266 -13.53 -18.00 2.53
C ALA A 266 -12.14 -17.49 2.91
N ASP A 267 -11.61 -17.89 4.08
CA ASP A 267 -10.29 -17.51 4.55
C ASP A 267 -9.18 -18.19 3.74
N ALA A 268 -8.05 -17.48 3.59
CA ALA A 268 -6.84 -17.97 2.93
C ALA A 268 -7.03 -18.51 1.49
N ASP A 269 -7.98 -17.99 0.77
CA ASP A 269 -8.33 -18.47 -0.59
C ASP A 269 -7.42 -17.91 -1.69
N ILE A 270 -6.42 -17.09 -1.36
CA ILE A 270 -5.64 -16.34 -2.35
C ILE A 270 -4.15 -16.47 -2.06
N LEU A 271 -3.40 -16.85 -3.09
CA LEU A 271 -1.94 -16.84 -3.14
C LEU A 271 -1.49 -15.88 -4.25
N VAL A 272 -0.80 -14.81 -3.87
CA VAL A 272 -0.33 -13.76 -4.79
C VAL A 272 1.17 -13.82 -4.91
N PRO A 273 1.74 -13.87 -6.14
CA PRO A 273 3.18 -13.71 -6.33
C PRO A 273 3.60 -12.25 -6.10
N GLY A 274 4.75 -12.05 -5.48
CA GLY A 274 5.45 -10.77 -5.42
C GLY A 274 6.78 -10.84 -6.17
N ASP A 275 7.63 -9.81 -6.07
CA ASP A 275 8.93 -9.80 -6.77
C ASP A 275 9.76 -11.06 -6.48
N THR A 276 10.13 -11.27 -5.20
CA THR A 276 10.98 -12.38 -4.73
C THR A 276 10.26 -13.34 -3.78
N ILE A 277 9.00 -13.05 -3.46
CA ILE A 277 8.22 -13.71 -2.42
C ILE A 277 6.85 -14.15 -2.95
N CYS A 278 6.05 -14.80 -2.13
CA CYS A 278 4.60 -14.90 -2.33
C CYS A 278 3.85 -14.64 -1.02
N VAL A 279 2.57 -14.26 -1.14
CA VAL A 279 1.72 -13.87 -0.02
C VAL A 279 0.43 -14.69 -0.02
N VAL A 280 0.14 -15.36 1.10
CA VAL A 280 -1.15 -16.03 1.34
C VAL A 280 -2.03 -15.14 2.21
N GLY A 281 -3.27 -15.00 1.86
CA GLY A 281 -4.27 -14.25 2.64
C GLY A 281 -5.69 -14.40 2.14
N THR A 282 -6.61 -13.90 2.88
CA THR A 282 -6.56 -13.27 4.19
C THR A 282 -7.57 -13.94 5.12
N THR A 283 -7.37 -13.81 6.45
CA THR A 283 -8.46 -14.03 7.41
C THR A 283 -9.49 -12.89 7.36
N SER A 284 -10.61 -13.02 8.05
CA SER A 284 -11.56 -11.93 8.24
C SER A 284 -12.23 -12.02 9.61
N THR A 285 -11.82 -11.16 10.53
CA THR A 285 -12.31 -11.13 11.90
C THR A 285 -12.65 -9.70 12.30
N ARG A 286 -13.81 -9.48 12.93
CA ARG A 286 -14.15 -8.18 13.51
C ARG A 286 -13.27 -7.93 14.72
N ILE A 287 -12.73 -6.71 14.82
CA ILE A 287 -11.98 -6.24 15.98
C ILE A 287 -12.58 -4.95 16.50
N PRO A 288 -12.42 -4.65 17.81
CA PRO A 288 -12.81 -3.36 18.36
C PRO A 288 -11.89 -2.23 17.85
N TYR A 289 -12.40 -0.99 17.90
CA TYR A 289 -11.66 0.17 17.40
C TYR A 289 -10.36 0.47 18.15
N ASN A 290 -10.27 0.17 19.43
CA ASN A 290 -9.06 0.37 20.22
C ASN A 290 -7.92 -0.61 19.88
N GLU A 291 -8.18 -1.61 19.05
CA GLU A 291 -7.16 -2.58 18.59
C GLU A 291 -6.65 -2.31 17.17
N ILE A 292 -7.20 -1.32 16.45
CA ILE A 292 -6.83 -1.07 15.05
C ILE A 292 -5.38 -0.59 14.86
N ASP A 293 -4.78 -0.01 15.89
CA ASP A 293 -3.37 0.43 15.87
C ASP A 293 -2.41 -0.66 16.38
N HIS A 294 -2.91 -1.63 17.17
CA HIS A 294 -2.12 -2.69 17.83
C HIS A 294 -2.56 -4.09 17.39
N MET A 295 -2.50 -4.37 16.09
CA MET A 295 -2.94 -5.64 15.54
C MET A 295 -1.87 -6.71 15.65
N GLU A 296 -2.20 -7.80 16.33
CA GLU A 296 -1.38 -8.99 16.37
C GLU A 296 -1.96 -10.08 15.45
N VAL A 297 -1.09 -10.91 14.89
CA VAL A 297 -1.47 -12.13 14.18
C VAL A 297 -1.36 -13.28 15.17
N THR A 298 -2.46 -14.01 15.37
CA THR A 298 -2.49 -15.11 16.34
C THR A 298 -1.96 -16.41 15.74
N PRO A 299 -1.48 -17.37 16.56
CA PRO A 299 -1.08 -18.69 16.08
C PRO A 299 -2.18 -19.41 15.30
N GLU A 300 -3.44 -19.28 15.71
CA GLU A 300 -4.59 -19.90 15.05
C GLU A 300 -4.82 -19.31 13.64
N GLU A 301 -4.59 -18.00 13.47
CA GLU A 301 -4.61 -17.36 12.15
C GLU A 301 -3.48 -17.87 11.27
N VAL A 302 -2.27 -18.05 11.82
CA VAL A 302 -1.12 -18.63 11.09
C VAL A 302 -1.43 -20.06 10.63
N ASP A 303 -1.92 -20.90 11.53
CA ASP A 303 -2.29 -22.28 11.23
C ASP A 303 -3.38 -22.37 10.17
N LEU A 304 -4.40 -21.50 10.26
CA LEU A 304 -5.47 -21.44 9.27
C LEU A 304 -4.94 -21.05 7.88
N LEU A 305 -4.14 -19.98 7.82
CA LEU A 305 -3.56 -19.47 6.57
C LEU A 305 -2.64 -20.51 5.92
N LEU A 306 -1.81 -21.19 6.72
CA LEU A 306 -0.90 -22.22 6.24
C LEU A 306 -1.69 -23.44 5.71
N ARG A 307 -2.64 -23.95 6.49
CA ARG A 307 -3.47 -25.12 6.12
C ARG A 307 -4.25 -24.90 4.83
N GLU A 308 -4.90 -23.74 4.67
CA GLU A 308 -5.65 -23.43 3.46
C GLU A 308 -4.74 -23.04 2.29
N GLY A 309 -3.63 -22.34 2.57
CA GLY A 309 -2.62 -22.00 1.56
C GLY A 309 -1.98 -23.23 0.90
N ILE A 310 -1.67 -24.27 1.68
CA ILE A 310 -1.14 -25.55 1.17
C ILE A 310 -2.13 -26.21 0.19
N LYS A 311 -3.44 -26.00 0.35
CA LYS A 311 -4.44 -26.48 -0.61
C LYS A 311 -4.38 -25.75 -1.95
N LEU A 312 -3.93 -24.49 -1.98
CA LEU A 312 -3.68 -23.76 -3.22
C LEU A 312 -2.38 -24.25 -3.89
N SER A 313 -1.31 -24.36 -3.11
CA SER A 313 0.00 -24.82 -3.56
C SER A 313 0.67 -25.68 -2.48
N PRO A 314 0.82 -27.00 -2.70
CA PRO A 314 1.51 -27.89 -1.73
C PRO A 314 2.96 -27.49 -1.43
N ARG A 315 3.62 -26.74 -2.32
CA ARG A 315 4.99 -26.24 -2.10
C ARG A 315 5.11 -25.36 -0.84
N LEU A 316 4.03 -24.72 -0.41
CA LEU A 316 4.02 -23.89 0.80
C LEU A 316 4.28 -24.70 2.08
N ALA A 317 4.03 -26.01 2.08
CA ALA A 317 4.32 -26.87 3.23
C ALA A 317 5.80 -26.93 3.61
N THR A 318 6.71 -26.69 2.66
CA THR A 318 8.16 -26.75 2.84
C THR A 318 8.86 -25.40 2.60
N THR A 319 8.09 -24.36 2.31
CA THR A 319 8.62 -23.01 2.09
C THR A 319 8.66 -22.24 3.41
N ARG A 320 9.82 -21.65 3.73
CA ARG A 320 9.98 -20.82 4.93
C ARG A 320 9.00 -19.66 4.93
N ILE A 321 8.31 -19.45 6.04
CA ILE A 321 7.50 -18.25 6.27
C ILE A 321 8.43 -17.16 6.82
N LEU A 322 8.46 -16.00 6.17
CA LEU A 322 9.32 -14.89 6.57
C LEU A 322 8.71 -14.06 7.68
N ARG A 323 7.41 -13.73 7.52
CA ARG A 323 6.69 -12.93 8.49
C ARG A 323 5.18 -13.05 8.33
N ALA A 324 4.46 -12.69 9.39
CA ALA A 324 3.03 -12.42 9.37
C ALA A 324 2.77 -10.93 9.57
N TYR A 325 1.65 -10.45 9.05
CA TYR A 325 1.13 -9.11 9.33
C TYR A 325 -0.37 -9.07 9.15
N ALA A 326 -1.02 -8.03 9.69
CA ALA A 326 -2.45 -7.83 9.53
C ALA A 326 -2.79 -6.41 9.09
N GLY A 327 -3.89 -6.27 8.38
CA GLY A 327 -4.48 -4.99 8.01
C GLY A 327 -5.96 -4.94 8.38
N VAL A 328 -6.53 -3.74 8.51
CA VAL A 328 -7.96 -3.54 8.78
C VAL A 328 -8.65 -2.95 7.58
N ARG A 329 -9.68 -3.63 7.10
CA ARG A 329 -10.51 -3.16 5.99
C ARG A 329 -11.44 -2.06 6.48
N PRO A 330 -11.52 -0.90 5.79
CA PRO A 330 -12.44 0.19 6.13
C PRO A 330 -13.84 -0.07 5.57
N LEU A 331 -14.54 -1.07 6.08
CA LEU A 331 -15.90 -1.37 5.64
C LEU A 331 -16.91 -0.40 6.26
N VAL A 332 -17.91 0.00 5.47
CA VAL A 332 -19.05 0.80 5.97
C VAL A 332 -20.28 -0.10 5.95
N ALA A 333 -20.92 -0.30 7.10
CA ALA A 333 -21.95 -1.30 7.24
C ALA A 333 -23.08 -0.95 8.20
N SER A 334 -24.21 -1.63 8.01
CA SER A 334 -25.18 -1.97 9.04
C SER A 334 -24.70 -3.21 9.83
N ASP A 335 -25.08 -3.34 11.08
CA ASP A 335 -24.40 -4.08 12.15
C ASP A 335 -24.42 -5.60 12.18
N ASP A 336 -24.88 -6.34 11.17
CA ASP A 336 -25.33 -7.74 11.36
C ASP A 336 -24.39 -8.85 10.88
N ASP A 337 -23.21 -8.57 10.30
CA ASP A 337 -22.26 -9.60 9.85
C ASP A 337 -20.99 -9.67 10.69
N PRO A 338 -20.80 -10.72 11.52
CA PRO A 338 -19.62 -10.84 12.39
C PRO A 338 -18.30 -11.02 11.63
N THR A 339 -18.33 -11.39 10.34
CA THR A 339 -17.12 -11.58 9.51
C THR A 339 -16.84 -10.41 8.58
N GLY A 340 -17.82 -9.54 8.35
CA GLY A 340 -17.73 -8.44 7.37
C GLY A 340 -17.61 -8.90 5.92
N ARG A 341 -17.84 -10.18 5.61
CA ARG A 341 -17.68 -10.71 4.24
C ARG A 341 -18.89 -10.44 3.35
N SER A 342 -20.08 -10.33 3.93
CA SER A 342 -21.32 -9.98 3.24
C SER A 342 -21.51 -8.47 3.06
N ILE A 343 -20.69 -7.64 3.74
CA ILE A 343 -20.74 -6.20 3.61
C ILE A 343 -20.21 -5.80 2.23
N SER A 344 -20.99 -5.01 1.48
CA SER A 344 -20.55 -4.48 0.19
C SER A 344 -19.23 -3.72 0.36
N ARG A 345 -18.33 -3.92 -0.60
CA ARG A 345 -17.06 -3.20 -0.70
C ARG A 345 -17.14 -2.08 -1.73
N GLY A 346 -18.35 -1.54 -1.91
CA GLY A 346 -18.58 -0.38 -2.75
C GLY A 346 -17.88 0.88 -2.22
N ILE A 347 -17.78 1.85 -3.08
CA ILE A 347 -17.24 3.18 -2.76
C ILE A 347 -18.27 3.96 -1.97
N VAL A 348 -17.85 4.64 -0.91
CA VAL A 348 -18.69 5.49 -0.08
C VAL A 348 -18.12 6.90 -0.02
N CYS A 349 -18.74 7.85 -0.74
CA CYS A 349 -18.40 9.27 -0.72
C CYS A 349 -19.51 10.04 0.01
N LEU A 350 -19.19 10.63 1.17
CA LEU A 350 -20.13 11.33 2.03
C LEU A 350 -19.96 12.85 1.93
N ASP A 351 -21.00 13.54 1.49
CA ASP A 351 -21.14 14.99 1.59
C ASP A 351 -21.77 15.37 2.95
N HIS A 352 -20.94 15.78 3.90
CA HIS A 352 -21.41 16.11 5.25
C HIS A 352 -22.25 17.39 5.30
N ALA A 353 -22.18 18.27 4.30
CA ALA A 353 -23.09 19.40 4.20
C ALA A 353 -24.54 18.94 4.01
N LYS A 354 -24.76 17.95 3.12
CA LYS A 354 -26.10 17.40 2.86
C LYS A 354 -26.57 16.47 3.95
N ARG A 355 -25.63 15.67 4.51
CA ARG A 355 -25.96 14.61 5.46
C ARG A 355 -26.10 15.13 6.89
N ASP A 356 -25.21 16.02 7.33
CA ASP A 356 -25.02 16.40 8.74
C ASP A 356 -25.13 17.93 8.96
N GLY A 357 -25.33 18.72 7.89
CA GLY A 357 -25.32 20.18 7.97
C GLY A 357 -23.93 20.79 8.18
N LEU A 358 -22.84 20.03 7.98
CA LEU A 358 -21.46 20.47 8.19
C LEU A 358 -20.77 20.78 6.86
N GLU A 359 -20.67 22.05 6.52
CA GLU A 359 -20.02 22.53 5.31
C GLU A 359 -18.49 22.34 5.33
N GLY A 360 -17.89 22.21 4.15
CA GLY A 360 -16.44 22.13 3.98
C GLY A 360 -15.83 20.79 4.40
N PHE A 361 -16.64 19.75 4.62
CA PHE A 361 -16.17 18.41 5.00
C PHE A 361 -16.76 17.31 4.11
N VAL A 362 -15.87 16.44 3.60
CA VAL A 362 -16.19 15.28 2.75
C VAL A 362 -15.47 14.08 3.30
N THR A 363 -16.09 12.89 3.28
CA THR A 363 -15.40 11.63 3.61
C THR A 363 -15.48 10.68 2.43
N ILE A 364 -14.34 10.06 2.09
CA ILE A 364 -14.24 8.99 1.10
C ILE A 364 -13.66 7.74 1.77
N THR A 365 -14.36 6.62 1.67
CA THR A 365 -13.99 5.35 2.32
C THR A 365 -14.56 4.15 1.58
N GLY A 366 -14.33 2.93 2.09
CA GLY A 366 -14.73 1.70 1.41
C GLY A 366 -13.79 1.34 0.27
N GLY A 367 -14.35 0.77 -0.79
CA GLY A 367 -13.61 0.39 -1.99
C GLY A 367 -12.53 -0.68 -1.78
N LYS A 368 -11.63 -0.79 -2.74
CA LYS A 368 -10.52 -1.75 -2.80
C LYS A 368 -9.26 -1.03 -3.28
N LEU A 369 -8.09 -1.66 -3.16
CA LEU A 369 -6.84 -1.05 -3.61
C LEU A 369 -6.92 -0.60 -5.07
N MET A 370 -7.40 -1.43 -6.00
CA MET A 370 -7.47 -1.10 -7.42
C MET A 370 -8.53 -0.03 -7.75
N THR A 371 -9.54 0.19 -6.92
CA THR A 371 -10.55 1.23 -7.15
C THR A 371 -10.18 2.58 -6.52
N TYR A 372 -8.95 2.73 -5.97
CA TYR A 372 -8.50 3.97 -5.32
C TYR A 372 -8.60 5.20 -6.24
N ARG A 373 -8.33 5.01 -7.54
CA ARG A 373 -8.39 6.08 -8.53
C ARG A 373 -9.84 6.58 -8.73
N LEU A 374 -10.78 5.64 -8.89
CA LEU A 374 -12.21 5.97 -9.01
C LEU A 374 -12.73 6.64 -7.73
N MET A 375 -12.31 6.14 -6.55
CA MET A 375 -12.62 6.80 -5.27
C MET A 375 -12.10 8.25 -5.23
N ALA A 376 -10.89 8.46 -5.73
CA ALA A 376 -10.28 9.79 -5.79
C ALA A 376 -11.04 10.70 -6.76
N GLU A 377 -11.44 10.20 -7.92
CA GLU A 377 -12.26 10.91 -8.90
C GLU A 377 -13.59 11.35 -8.29
N GLU A 378 -14.34 10.44 -7.65
CA GLU A 378 -15.62 10.76 -7.00
C GLU A 378 -15.48 11.83 -5.90
N ALA A 379 -14.45 11.68 -5.04
CA ALA A 379 -14.19 12.67 -4.00
C ALA A 379 -13.82 14.04 -4.59
N THR A 380 -12.99 14.06 -5.64
CA THR A 380 -12.55 15.30 -6.29
C THR A 380 -13.68 15.94 -7.09
N ASP A 381 -14.55 15.17 -7.74
CA ASP A 381 -15.74 15.68 -8.42
C ASP A 381 -16.66 16.43 -7.44
N LEU A 382 -16.87 15.85 -6.25
CA LEU A 382 -17.63 16.50 -5.19
C LEU A 382 -16.95 17.78 -4.71
N VAL A 383 -15.63 17.76 -4.50
CA VAL A 383 -14.83 18.95 -4.14
C VAL A 383 -14.93 20.03 -5.20
N CYS A 384 -14.74 19.68 -6.47
CA CYS A 384 -14.85 20.61 -7.60
C CYS A 384 -16.23 21.23 -7.69
N SER A 385 -17.29 20.44 -7.51
CA SER A 385 -18.67 20.94 -7.45
C SER A 385 -18.86 21.99 -6.33
N LYS A 386 -18.31 21.74 -5.13
CA LYS A 386 -18.38 22.69 -4.00
C LYS A 386 -17.57 23.97 -4.23
N LEU A 387 -16.49 23.90 -4.98
CA LEU A 387 -15.61 25.04 -5.27
C LEU A 387 -15.93 25.75 -6.59
N GLY A 388 -16.89 25.26 -7.36
CA GLY A 388 -17.26 25.82 -8.65
C GLY A 388 -16.19 25.64 -9.74
N VAL A 389 -15.36 24.58 -9.61
CA VAL A 389 -14.31 24.24 -10.58
C VAL A 389 -14.86 23.26 -11.61
N ASN A 390 -14.77 23.61 -12.89
CA ASN A 390 -15.23 22.77 -13.99
C ASN A 390 -14.02 22.25 -14.79
N ARG A 391 -13.29 21.29 -14.22
CA ARG A 391 -12.20 20.57 -14.89
C ARG A 391 -12.45 19.07 -14.81
N PRO A 392 -12.38 18.32 -15.92
CA PRO A 392 -12.58 16.88 -15.93
C PRO A 392 -11.42 16.15 -15.22
N CYS A 393 -11.66 14.92 -14.77
CA CYS A 393 -10.65 14.02 -14.31
C CYS A 393 -9.85 13.45 -15.49
N GLU A 394 -8.53 13.54 -15.42
CA GLU A 394 -7.61 12.98 -16.43
C GLU A 394 -6.77 11.84 -15.87
N THR A 395 -7.01 11.43 -14.62
CA THR A 395 -6.18 10.44 -13.93
C THR A 395 -6.23 9.03 -14.54
N ALA A 396 -7.28 8.72 -15.31
CA ALA A 396 -7.40 7.47 -16.05
C ALA A 396 -6.53 7.43 -17.32
N GLU A 397 -6.13 8.58 -17.84
CA GLU A 397 -5.41 8.70 -19.11
C GLU A 397 -3.93 9.06 -18.91
N ILE A 398 -3.63 9.91 -17.93
CA ILE A 398 -2.25 10.38 -17.68
C ILE A 398 -1.48 9.33 -16.86
N PRO A 399 -0.37 8.76 -17.40
CA PRO A 399 0.46 7.81 -16.67
C PRO A 399 1.00 8.37 -15.36
N LEU A 400 1.23 7.49 -14.41
CA LEU A 400 1.97 7.81 -13.19
C LEU A 400 3.47 7.97 -13.53
N PRO A 401 4.20 8.84 -12.80
CA PRO A 401 5.66 8.93 -12.91
C PRO A 401 6.29 7.54 -12.78
N GLY A 402 7.15 7.19 -13.71
CA GLY A 402 7.73 5.85 -13.85
C GLY A 402 6.98 4.92 -14.82
N SER A 403 5.77 5.30 -15.25
CA SER A 403 4.94 4.50 -16.17
C SER A 403 4.72 5.18 -17.52
N GLU A 404 5.45 6.25 -17.82
CA GLU A 404 5.35 6.94 -19.09
C GLU A 404 5.65 5.97 -20.25
N PRO A 405 4.87 6.01 -21.34
CA PRO A 405 5.16 5.19 -22.50
C PRO A 405 6.50 5.62 -23.11
N ASP A 406 7.44 4.71 -23.16
CA ASP A 406 8.65 4.95 -23.95
C ASP A 406 8.31 4.99 -25.43
N ALA A 407 8.72 6.05 -26.10
CA ALA A 407 8.62 6.16 -27.56
C ALA A 407 9.44 5.04 -28.30
N LYS A 408 10.13 4.18 -27.55
CA LYS A 408 11.08 3.20 -28.06
C LYS A 408 11.13 1.94 -27.17
N ASP A 409 10.04 1.19 -27.09
CA ASP A 409 10.00 -0.09 -26.35
C ASP A 409 11.16 -1.04 -26.72
N GLU A 410 11.62 -1.03 -27.97
CA GLU A 410 12.75 -1.84 -28.44
C GLU A 410 14.10 -1.33 -27.93
N GLN A 411 14.31 -0.02 -27.91
CA GLN A 411 15.54 0.58 -27.37
C GLN A 411 15.61 0.44 -25.85
N ARG A 412 14.47 0.49 -25.15
CA ARG A 412 14.42 0.24 -23.73
C ARG A 412 14.77 -1.20 -23.39
N ARG A 413 14.26 -2.19 -24.13
CA ARG A 413 14.65 -3.60 -23.95
C ARG A 413 16.14 -3.81 -24.12
N GLN A 414 16.74 -3.19 -25.14
CA GLN A 414 18.18 -3.23 -25.39
C GLN A 414 18.94 -2.58 -24.22
N HIS A 415 18.49 -1.42 -23.75
CA HIS A 415 19.08 -0.72 -22.63
C HIS A 415 19.02 -1.54 -21.33
N ILE A 416 17.88 -2.16 -21.00
CA ILE A 416 17.73 -3.02 -19.83
C ILE A 416 18.72 -4.20 -19.83
N ILE A 417 19.03 -4.76 -21.00
CA ILE A 417 19.99 -5.86 -21.11
C ILE A 417 21.40 -5.40 -20.68
N GLU A 418 21.74 -4.16 -20.92
CA GLU A 418 23.06 -3.58 -20.62
C GLU A 418 23.20 -3.11 -19.17
N LEU A 419 22.09 -2.96 -18.42
CA LEU A 419 22.11 -2.54 -17.02
C LEU A 419 22.74 -3.60 -16.12
N SER A 420 23.37 -3.14 -15.04
CA SER A 420 23.78 -4.01 -13.93
C SER A 420 22.57 -4.58 -13.18
N THR A 421 22.80 -5.50 -12.26
CA THR A 421 21.71 -6.20 -11.56
C THR A 421 20.93 -5.25 -10.64
N GLU A 422 21.62 -4.37 -9.93
CA GLU A 422 21.03 -3.35 -9.06
C GLU A 422 20.26 -2.30 -9.87
N GLN A 423 20.76 -1.91 -11.04
CA GLN A 423 20.07 -0.98 -11.93
C GLN A 423 18.78 -1.60 -12.49
N LYS A 424 18.79 -2.88 -12.88
CA LYS A 424 17.57 -3.61 -13.26
C LYS A 424 16.55 -3.68 -12.14
N ALA A 425 17.02 -3.91 -10.91
CA ALA A 425 16.15 -3.94 -9.74
C ALA A 425 15.55 -2.56 -9.46
N ALA A 426 16.35 -1.49 -9.55
CA ALA A 426 15.89 -0.11 -9.41
C ALA A 426 14.89 0.26 -10.50
N GLU A 427 15.14 -0.13 -11.77
CA GLU A 427 14.17 0.09 -12.86
C GLU A 427 12.86 -0.65 -12.60
N GLY A 428 12.92 -1.89 -12.12
CA GLY A 428 11.72 -2.63 -11.72
C GLY A 428 10.90 -1.91 -10.64
N ARG A 429 11.56 -1.17 -9.73
CA ARG A 429 10.90 -0.43 -8.63
C ARG A 429 10.39 0.95 -9.04
N HIS A 430 11.16 1.69 -9.84
CA HIS A 430 10.91 3.11 -10.15
C HIS A 430 10.49 3.35 -11.60
N GLY A 431 10.49 2.31 -12.45
CA GLY A 431 10.19 2.42 -13.87
C GLY A 431 11.16 3.36 -14.61
N SER A 432 10.65 4.17 -15.53
CA SER A 432 11.45 5.18 -16.26
C SER A 432 12.12 6.22 -15.36
N TRP A 433 11.62 6.40 -14.12
CA TRP A 433 12.20 7.31 -13.13
C TRP A 433 13.50 6.80 -12.50
N SER A 434 13.86 5.55 -12.70
CA SER A 434 15.19 5.02 -12.33
C SER A 434 16.34 5.82 -12.96
N GLY A 435 16.10 6.46 -14.10
CA GLY A 435 17.07 7.38 -14.72
C GLY A 435 17.44 8.62 -13.90
N HIS A 436 16.71 8.91 -12.81
CA HIS A 436 17.06 9.96 -11.85
C HIS A 436 17.98 9.47 -10.71
N ILE A 437 18.24 8.16 -10.66
CA ILE A 437 19.17 7.58 -9.69
C ILE A 437 20.59 7.73 -10.23
N GLU A 438 21.28 8.76 -9.75
CA GLU A 438 22.63 9.07 -10.20
C GLU A 438 23.68 8.35 -9.32
N SER A 439 24.52 7.53 -9.95
CA SER A 439 25.76 7.05 -9.34
C SER A 439 26.89 8.04 -9.66
N LYS A 440 27.47 8.64 -8.62
CA LYS A 440 28.55 9.63 -8.75
C LYS A 440 29.93 9.02 -8.49
N SER A 441 29.98 7.80 -7.98
CA SER A 441 31.20 7.07 -7.65
C SER A 441 30.92 5.56 -7.53
N ASP A 442 31.96 4.74 -7.62
CA ASP A 442 31.88 3.27 -7.39
C ASP A 442 31.26 2.93 -6.02
N ALA A 443 31.35 3.82 -5.04
CA ALA A 443 30.74 3.63 -3.73
C ALA A 443 29.21 3.75 -3.77
N ASP A 444 28.64 4.46 -4.72
CA ASP A 444 27.19 4.62 -4.89
C ASP A 444 26.56 3.37 -5.52
N ASP A 445 27.34 2.57 -6.27
CA ASP A 445 26.91 1.29 -6.85
C ASP A 445 26.96 0.15 -5.82
N ALA A 446 27.61 0.36 -4.66
CA ALA A 446 27.68 -0.65 -3.60
C ALA A 446 26.28 -1.01 -3.08
N LEU A 447 26.06 -2.32 -2.87
CA LEU A 447 24.78 -2.82 -2.35
C LEU A 447 24.64 -2.53 -0.85
N VAL A 448 23.56 -1.88 -0.48
CA VAL A 448 23.09 -1.75 0.90
C VAL A 448 22.28 -2.99 1.30
N CYS A 449 21.45 -3.49 0.38
CA CYS A 449 20.62 -4.68 0.56
C CYS A 449 20.85 -5.66 -0.58
N GLU A 450 21.49 -6.79 -0.28
CA GLU A 450 21.78 -7.84 -1.25
C GLU A 450 20.53 -8.65 -1.64
N CYS A 451 19.59 -8.85 -0.71
CA CYS A 451 18.35 -9.62 -0.97
C CYS A 451 17.47 -8.94 -2.03
N GLU A 452 17.35 -7.62 -1.98
CA GLU A 452 16.50 -6.81 -2.87
C GLU A 452 17.34 -5.97 -3.85
N GLN A 453 18.68 -6.13 -3.82
CA GLN A 453 19.63 -5.45 -4.72
C GLN A 453 19.43 -3.93 -4.73
N VAL A 454 19.41 -3.33 -3.54
CA VAL A 454 19.29 -1.89 -3.35
C VAL A 454 20.68 -1.28 -3.20
N SER A 455 21.05 -0.35 -4.08
CA SER A 455 22.32 0.35 -4.05
C SER A 455 22.32 1.58 -3.12
N VAL A 456 23.50 2.11 -2.82
CA VAL A 456 23.66 3.37 -2.10
C VAL A 456 23.03 4.52 -2.89
N ALA A 457 23.21 4.55 -4.22
CA ALA A 457 22.61 5.58 -5.09
C ALA A 457 21.08 5.58 -4.95
N GLU A 458 20.43 4.40 -4.96
CA GLU A 458 18.99 4.30 -4.79
C GLU A 458 18.52 4.76 -3.40
N VAL A 459 19.27 4.44 -2.34
CA VAL A 459 18.98 4.93 -0.99
C VAL A 459 19.05 6.45 -0.93
N ASN A 460 20.12 7.05 -1.48
CA ASN A 460 20.27 8.50 -1.53
C ASN A 460 19.12 9.17 -2.30
N TYR A 461 18.78 8.64 -3.48
CA TYR A 461 17.63 9.11 -4.26
C TYR A 461 16.32 9.04 -3.45
N ALA A 462 16.09 7.94 -2.74
CA ALA A 462 14.86 7.78 -1.94
C ALA A 462 14.81 8.79 -0.78
N ILE A 463 15.94 9.09 -0.14
CA ILE A 463 16.02 10.08 0.93
C ILE A 463 15.75 11.48 0.37
N ASP A 464 16.39 11.85 -0.74
CA ASP A 464 16.32 13.18 -1.31
C ASP A 464 14.95 13.48 -1.96
N GLU A 465 14.35 12.49 -2.66
CA GLU A 465 13.22 12.73 -3.53
C GLU A 465 11.91 12.07 -3.07
N LEU A 466 11.96 10.97 -2.28
CA LEU A 466 10.78 10.16 -1.97
C LEU A 466 10.27 10.30 -0.52
N HIS A 467 10.57 11.40 0.18
CA HIS A 467 10.13 11.64 1.56
C HIS A 467 10.53 10.53 2.55
N VAL A 468 11.75 10.05 2.44
CA VAL A 468 12.30 9.09 3.40
C VAL A 468 12.89 9.85 4.59
N HIS A 469 12.51 9.41 5.79
CA HIS A 469 12.96 10.02 7.04
C HIS A 469 13.44 8.99 8.07
N ASN A 470 13.23 7.71 7.84
CA ASN A 470 13.62 6.60 8.69
C ASN A 470 13.68 5.29 7.90
N LEU A 471 14.14 4.21 8.54
CA LEU A 471 14.27 2.89 7.91
C LEU A 471 12.95 2.30 7.43
N ILE A 472 11.84 2.55 8.12
CA ILE A 472 10.51 2.06 7.70
C ILE A 472 10.07 2.75 6.41
N ASN A 473 10.34 4.06 6.28
CA ASN A 473 10.07 4.78 5.03
C ASN A 473 10.95 4.24 3.91
N LEU A 474 12.26 4.08 4.18
CA LEU A 474 13.22 3.56 3.21
C LEU A 474 12.81 2.18 2.70
N ARG A 475 12.41 1.28 3.61
CA ARG A 475 11.86 -0.04 3.29
C ARG A 475 10.66 0.04 2.32
N ARG A 476 9.74 0.96 2.55
CA ARG A 476 8.54 1.14 1.70
C ARG A 476 8.84 1.74 0.33
N ARG A 477 9.95 2.45 0.17
CA ARG A 477 10.34 3.07 -1.11
C ARG A 477 11.23 2.17 -1.96
N THR A 478 12.15 1.44 -1.31
CA THR A 478 13.22 0.69 -1.99
C THR A 478 13.13 -0.82 -1.77
N ARG A 479 12.21 -1.31 -0.91
CA ARG A 479 12.13 -2.70 -0.44
C ARG A 479 13.32 -3.13 0.45
N LEU A 480 14.24 -2.25 0.81
CA LEU A 480 15.31 -2.55 1.76
C LEU A 480 14.73 -3.22 3.02
N GLY A 481 15.21 -4.40 3.37
CA GLY A 481 14.72 -5.16 4.51
C GLY A 481 13.43 -5.97 4.27
N MET A 482 12.94 -6.07 3.02
CA MET A 482 11.78 -6.92 2.68
C MET A 482 12.15 -8.33 2.20
N GLY A 483 13.41 -8.56 1.83
CA GLY A 483 13.89 -9.86 1.35
C GLY A 483 14.04 -10.89 2.47
N THR A 484 14.67 -12.03 2.14
CA THR A 484 14.72 -13.24 2.98
C THR A 484 15.30 -13.03 4.37
N CYS A 485 16.28 -12.13 4.57
CA CYS A 485 16.83 -11.82 5.90
C CYS A 485 15.98 -10.82 6.71
N GLN A 486 14.94 -10.23 6.12
CA GLN A 486 14.05 -9.27 6.78
C GLN A 486 14.79 -8.09 7.45
N GLY A 487 15.88 -7.62 6.82
CA GLY A 487 16.63 -6.45 7.29
C GLY A 487 17.81 -6.74 8.21
N GLU A 488 18.09 -7.98 8.54
CA GLU A 488 19.17 -8.36 9.43
C GLU A 488 20.53 -7.75 9.04
N LEU A 489 20.86 -7.77 7.74
CA LEU A 489 22.15 -7.29 7.25
C LEU A 489 22.12 -5.81 6.85
N CYS A 490 21.02 -5.35 6.27
CA CYS A 490 20.95 -4.03 5.65
C CYS A 490 20.45 -2.93 6.58
N ALA A 491 19.83 -3.25 7.73
CA ALA A 491 19.25 -2.22 8.61
C ALA A 491 20.32 -1.25 9.15
N CYS A 492 21.45 -1.76 9.66
CA CYS A 492 22.57 -0.92 10.13
C CYS A 492 23.16 -0.06 9.02
N ARG A 493 23.34 -0.58 7.81
CA ARG A 493 23.87 0.17 6.68
C ARG A 493 22.91 1.28 6.26
N GLY A 494 21.60 0.96 6.21
CA GLY A 494 20.55 1.94 5.93
C GLY A 494 20.49 3.06 6.99
N ALA A 495 20.60 2.71 8.27
CA ALA A 495 20.67 3.67 9.38
C ALA A 495 21.87 4.60 9.24
N GLY A 496 23.04 4.06 8.88
CA GLY A 496 24.25 4.87 8.66
C GLY A 496 24.13 5.81 7.46
N LEU A 497 23.39 5.46 6.41
CA LEU A 497 23.12 6.38 5.30
C LEU A 497 22.15 7.47 5.70
N LEU A 498 21.09 7.15 6.45
CA LEU A 498 20.15 8.16 6.99
C LEU A 498 20.88 9.16 7.93
N GLU A 499 21.80 8.67 8.76
CA GLU A 499 22.60 9.51 9.65
C GLU A 499 23.45 10.53 8.88
N ARG A 500 24.05 10.13 7.75
CA ARG A 500 24.81 11.05 6.89
C ARG A 500 23.97 12.23 6.39
N HIS A 501 22.68 12.01 6.12
CA HIS A 501 21.75 13.05 5.67
C HIS A 501 21.24 13.90 6.84
N ASP A 502 20.75 13.28 7.90
CA ASP A 502 20.14 13.96 9.04
C ASP A 502 21.15 14.54 10.04
N LYS A 503 22.38 14.00 10.06
CA LYS A 503 23.46 14.35 11.01
C LYS A 503 23.03 14.26 12.48
N CYS A 504 22.19 13.29 12.79
CA CYS A 504 21.64 13.05 14.11
C CYS A 504 21.75 11.57 14.50
N THR A 505 22.88 11.21 15.13
CA THR A 505 23.20 9.82 15.50
C THR A 505 22.13 9.18 16.40
N GLN A 506 21.60 9.92 17.41
CA GLN A 506 20.58 9.39 18.31
C GLN A 506 19.32 9.01 17.55
N ARG A 507 18.85 9.84 16.61
CA ARG A 507 17.68 9.51 15.79
C ARG A 507 17.90 8.24 14.97
N SER A 508 19.09 8.05 14.41
CA SER A 508 19.41 6.86 13.61
C SER A 508 19.42 5.58 14.46
N ILE A 509 19.84 5.68 15.73
CA ILE A 509 19.78 4.58 16.69
C ILE A 509 18.32 4.23 17.02
N ASP A 510 17.49 5.23 17.33
CA ASP A 510 16.08 5.05 17.64
C ASP A 510 15.31 4.46 16.45
N ASP A 511 15.60 4.92 15.22
CA ASP A 511 15.02 4.39 13.99
C ASP A 511 15.43 2.94 13.75
N LEU A 512 16.69 2.57 14.05
CA LEU A 512 17.15 1.20 13.97
C LEU A 512 16.45 0.30 14.99
N ALA A 513 16.33 0.75 16.24
CA ALA A 513 15.60 0.04 17.28
C ALA A 513 14.12 -0.16 16.90
N SER A 514 13.46 0.88 16.41
CA SER A 514 12.08 0.82 15.92
C SER A 514 11.92 -0.18 14.76
N PHE A 515 12.85 -0.18 13.80
CA PHE A 515 12.84 -1.12 12.69
C PHE A 515 13.02 -2.57 13.16
N MET A 516 13.92 -2.82 14.11
CA MET A 516 14.16 -4.17 14.65
C MET A 516 12.97 -4.66 15.47
N ASN A 517 12.27 -3.78 16.19
CA ASN A 517 11.03 -4.11 16.88
C ASN A 517 9.91 -4.50 15.89
N GLU A 518 9.73 -3.73 14.80
CA GLU A 518 8.76 -4.11 13.75
C GLU A 518 9.13 -5.43 13.06
N ARG A 519 10.44 -5.68 12.84
CA ARG A 519 10.92 -6.96 12.34
C ARG A 519 10.50 -8.09 13.27
N TRP A 520 10.75 -7.96 14.57
CA TRP A 520 10.40 -8.95 15.60
C TRP A 520 8.89 -9.22 15.63
N HIS A 521 8.07 -8.19 15.70
CA HIS A 521 6.60 -8.32 15.68
C HIS A 521 6.08 -9.10 14.47
N GLY A 522 6.67 -8.87 13.29
CA GLY A 522 6.27 -9.60 12.09
C GLY A 522 6.76 -11.04 12.04
N MET A 523 7.91 -11.35 12.62
CA MET A 523 8.54 -12.68 12.56
C MET A 523 8.08 -13.60 13.71
N TYR A 524 7.90 -13.05 14.91
CA TYR A 524 7.56 -13.83 16.11
C TYR A 524 6.37 -14.78 15.91
N PRO A 525 5.25 -14.39 15.29
CA PRO A 525 4.09 -15.28 15.10
C PRO A 525 4.37 -16.51 14.23
N VAL A 526 5.44 -16.48 13.44
CA VAL A 526 5.78 -17.53 12.43
C VAL A 526 7.14 -18.19 12.69
N CYS A 527 7.75 -17.89 13.84
CA CYS A 527 9.05 -18.47 14.21
C CYS A 527 8.87 -19.65 15.16
N TRP A 528 9.38 -20.81 14.76
CA TRP A 528 9.50 -22.01 15.60
C TRP A 528 10.78 -22.77 15.24
N GLY A 529 11.22 -23.67 16.14
CA GLY A 529 12.41 -24.49 15.94
C GLY A 529 13.65 -23.65 15.63
N GLU A 530 14.40 -24.02 14.62
CA GLU A 530 15.66 -23.37 14.21
C GLU A 530 15.47 -21.91 13.78
N THR A 531 14.34 -21.61 13.12
CA THR A 531 14.02 -20.23 12.73
C THR A 531 13.86 -19.31 13.94
N LEU A 532 13.23 -19.80 15.02
CA LEU A 532 13.12 -19.03 16.27
C LEU A 532 14.50 -18.78 16.88
N CYS A 533 15.37 -19.79 16.92
CA CYS A 533 16.74 -19.63 17.41
C CYS A 533 17.52 -18.57 16.62
N GLU A 534 17.43 -18.61 15.28
CA GLU A 534 18.07 -17.63 14.41
C GLU A 534 17.58 -16.19 14.68
N VAL A 535 16.26 -16.01 14.80
CA VAL A 535 15.68 -14.69 15.03
C VAL A 535 15.99 -14.17 16.42
N GLN A 536 16.00 -15.03 17.44
CA GLN A 536 16.42 -14.67 18.80
C GLN A 536 17.92 -14.31 18.82
N PHE A 537 18.76 -15.04 18.12
CA PHE A 537 20.19 -14.73 18.03
C PHE A 537 20.43 -13.38 17.39
N THR A 538 19.74 -13.07 16.28
CA THR A 538 19.80 -11.75 15.62
C THR A 538 19.33 -10.65 16.57
N SER A 539 18.21 -10.86 17.26
CA SER A 539 17.69 -9.89 18.24
C SER A 539 18.72 -9.63 19.34
N TRP A 540 19.36 -10.68 19.87
CA TRP A 540 20.41 -10.55 20.88
C TRP A 540 21.64 -9.79 20.36
N LEU A 541 22.06 -10.01 19.11
CA LEU A 541 23.17 -9.25 18.51
C LEU A 541 22.86 -7.75 18.46
N TYR A 542 21.68 -7.37 18.01
CA TYR A 542 21.28 -5.97 17.92
C TYR A 542 21.05 -5.33 19.29
N GLN A 543 20.32 -6.01 20.18
CA GLN A 543 20.01 -5.50 21.51
C GLN A 543 21.24 -5.54 22.43
N GLY A 544 21.80 -6.73 22.65
CA GLY A 544 22.87 -6.91 23.62
C GLY A 544 24.24 -6.46 23.13
N VAL A 545 24.70 -6.93 21.94
CA VAL A 545 26.06 -6.63 21.45
C VAL A 545 26.17 -5.22 20.88
N LEU A 546 25.17 -4.76 20.12
CA LEU A 546 25.15 -3.40 19.56
C LEU A 546 24.50 -2.37 20.51
N GLY A 547 23.98 -2.79 21.65
CA GLY A 547 23.50 -1.92 22.70
C GLY A 547 22.17 -1.21 22.41
N LEU A 548 21.30 -1.79 21.57
CA LEU A 548 19.97 -1.22 21.29
C LEU A 548 18.95 -1.45 22.42
N ASP A 549 19.30 -2.22 23.46
CA ASP A 549 18.47 -2.46 24.65
C ASP A 549 18.65 -1.39 25.76
N HIS A 550 19.61 -0.49 25.58
CA HIS A 550 19.73 0.65 26.49
C HIS A 550 18.53 1.57 26.29
N GLU A 551 17.66 1.62 27.29
CA GLU A 551 16.55 2.56 27.32
C GLU A 551 17.10 3.98 27.08
N SER A 552 16.74 4.57 25.95
CA SER A 552 16.88 6.00 25.76
C SER A 552 16.02 6.67 26.83
N PRO A 553 16.52 7.64 27.62
CA PRO A 553 15.79 8.22 28.74
C PRO A 553 14.44 8.85 28.36
N GLU A 554 14.12 8.94 27.09
CA GLU A 554 12.87 9.49 26.56
C GLU A 554 12.43 8.77 25.28
N ALA A 555 12.22 7.46 25.33
CA ALA A 555 11.44 6.82 24.30
C ALA A 555 10.00 7.34 24.42
N VAL A 556 9.63 8.27 23.56
CA VAL A 556 8.22 8.65 23.39
C VAL A 556 7.44 7.38 23.09
N PRO A 557 6.42 7.01 23.87
CA PRO A 557 5.66 5.80 23.63
C PRO A 557 5.13 5.83 22.20
N THR A 558 5.40 4.79 21.45
CA THR A 558 4.74 4.53 20.17
C THR A 558 3.33 4.00 20.45
N GLU A 559 2.51 4.80 21.18
CA GLU A 559 1.09 4.58 21.32
C GLU A 559 0.30 5.03 20.09
#